data_c5c2acbe75023703aa5b09eeaaafd0d7
#
_entry.id   c5c2acbe75023703aa5b09eeaaafd0d7
#
_cell.length_a   1.000
_cell.length_b   1.000
_cell.length_c   1.000
_cell.angle_alpha   90.00
_cell.angle_beta   90.00
_cell.angle_gamma   90.00
#
_symmetry.space_group_name_H-M   'P 1'
#
loop_
_entity.id
_entity.type
_entity.pdbx_description
1 polymer ?
#
loop_
_entity_poly.entity_id
_entity_poly.type
_entity_poly.pdbx_seq_one_letter_code
_entity_poly.pdbx_strand_id
1 'polypeptide(L)'
;NANGTHIVRKISQNEFNEENQVREIRKLLEQTGLSETPIYITEWNNTISNRNYLNDSCFRAAYLVKKIESIADQVEMLGIMSGSDWVSSHMDTVGIVNGGIGLLTKDTIRKPAYFAVDFLNQLGEYLLDKGQNYIVTRKESEDIYILCFYYSWFRRSYFLQEEDVDLRKCSSMVFEDESPVHLDFHFENLKESGEYYLKKRTLNRQNGSILNEWGKFQYDIKLTRQDVKYLQGISSPTLSQSRVKVISGDNTLDMKVVLEPHEISLIHIFCRK
;
A
#
# COMPACT_ATOMS: atom_id res chain seq x y z
N ASN A 1 26.75 -15.34 -13.68
CA ASN A 1 27.21 -16.57 -13.01
C ASN A 1 27.98 -17.43 -13.99
N ALA A 2 29.29 -17.54 -13.84
CA ALA A 2 30.14 -18.39 -14.69
C ALA A 2 29.78 -19.89 -14.62
N ASN A 3 28.97 -20.30 -13.64
CA ASN A 3 28.59 -21.69 -13.39
C ASN A 3 27.11 -21.97 -13.54
N GLY A 4 26.30 -21.09 -14.11
CA GLY A 4 24.88 -21.34 -14.36
C GLY A 4 24.00 -21.49 -13.10
N THR A 5 24.49 -21.12 -11.94
CA THR A 5 23.72 -21.20 -10.67
C THR A 5 22.73 -20.06 -10.65
N HIS A 6 21.44 -20.35 -10.77
CA HIS A 6 20.36 -19.39 -10.56
C HIS A 6 20.29 -19.03 -9.07
N ILE A 7 20.55 -17.77 -8.74
CA ILE A 7 20.26 -17.26 -7.41
C ILE A 7 18.80 -16.85 -7.38
N VAL A 8 17.97 -17.68 -6.77
CA VAL A 8 16.58 -17.32 -6.48
C VAL A 8 16.55 -16.43 -5.24
N ARG A 9 16.12 -15.18 -5.41
CA ARG A 9 15.98 -14.22 -4.31
C ARG A 9 14.52 -14.23 -3.89
N LYS A 10 14.21 -14.84 -2.75
CA LYS A 10 12.85 -14.90 -2.19
C LYS A 10 12.66 -13.86 -1.11
N ILE A 11 11.40 -13.46 -0.93
CA ILE A 11 10.94 -12.71 0.24
C ILE A 11 11.16 -13.55 1.50
N SER A 12 11.38 -12.92 2.64
CA SER A 12 11.45 -13.60 3.93
C SER A 12 10.21 -14.48 4.14
N GLN A 13 10.40 -15.67 4.70
CA GLN A 13 9.28 -16.51 5.13
C GLN A 13 8.63 -15.99 6.42
N ASN A 14 9.32 -15.10 7.13
CA ASN A 14 8.81 -14.47 8.34
C ASN A 14 8.07 -13.20 7.97
N GLU A 15 6.77 -13.22 8.13
CA GLU A 15 5.88 -12.08 7.90
C GLU A 15 6.25 -10.87 8.77
N PHE A 16 6.72 -11.10 9.98
CA PHE A 16 7.07 -10.07 10.97
C PHE A 16 8.57 -9.73 10.97
N ASN A 17 9.24 -9.90 9.85
CA ASN A 17 10.69 -9.71 9.77
C ASN A 17 11.13 -8.30 10.16
N GLU A 18 10.45 -7.28 9.64
CA GLU A 18 10.75 -5.87 9.88
C GLU A 18 10.53 -5.49 11.35
N GLU A 19 9.39 -5.86 11.89
CA GLU A 19 9.02 -5.61 13.29
C GLU A 19 10.00 -6.28 14.25
N ASN A 20 10.40 -7.51 13.94
CA ASN A 20 11.37 -8.24 14.76
C ASN A 20 12.75 -7.57 14.72
N GLN A 21 13.23 -7.15 13.54
CA GLN A 21 14.51 -6.46 13.41
C GLN A 21 14.54 -5.14 14.19
N VAL A 22 13.50 -4.32 14.05
CA VAL A 22 13.40 -3.05 14.79
C VAL A 22 13.35 -3.29 16.30
N ARG A 23 12.57 -4.28 16.74
CA ARG A 23 12.51 -4.66 18.16
C ARG A 23 13.85 -5.14 18.72
N GLU A 24 14.57 -5.93 17.96
CA GLU A 24 15.93 -6.39 18.36
C GLU A 24 16.90 -5.21 18.47
N ILE A 25 16.89 -4.27 17.54
CA ILE A 25 17.71 -3.06 17.60
C ILE A 25 17.34 -2.24 18.84
N ARG A 26 16.06 -2.00 19.13
CA ARG A 26 15.62 -1.29 20.34
C ARG A 26 16.13 -1.95 21.61
N LYS A 27 15.98 -3.26 21.71
CA LYS A 27 16.46 -4.04 22.85
C LYS A 27 17.98 -3.91 23.05
N LEU A 28 18.76 -3.91 21.98
CA LEU A 28 20.20 -3.70 22.05
C LEU A 28 20.54 -2.29 22.53
N LEU A 29 19.86 -1.26 22.03
CA LEU A 29 20.03 0.12 22.46
C LEU A 29 19.69 0.28 23.97
N GLU A 30 18.62 -0.32 24.44
CA GLU A 30 18.25 -0.34 25.87
C GLU A 30 19.35 -0.99 26.72
N GLN A 31 19.87 -2.15 26.32
CA GLN A 31 20.93 -2.87 27.03
C GLN A 31 22.24 -2.10 27.10
N THR A 32 22.49 -1.20 26.15
CA THR A 32 23.70 -0.37 26.10
C THR A 32 23.50 1.03 26.73
N GLY A 33 22.33 1.32 27.29
CA GLY A 33 21.99 2.63 27.88
C GLY A 33 21.72 3.73 26.85
N LEU A 34 21.38 3.34 25.60
CA LEU A 34 21.11 4.24 24.47
C LEU A 34 19.64 4.17 24.04
N SER A 35 18.71 3.97 24.98
CA SER A 35 17.27 3.81 24.72
C SER A 35 16.65 4.91 23.86
N GLU A 36 17.07 6.15 24.08
CA GLU A 36 16.56 7.34 23.37
C GLU A 36 17.18 7.57 21.99
N THR A 37 18.11 6.69 21.54
CA THR A 37 18.76 6.86 20.24
C THR A 37 17.76 6.62 19.11
N PRO A 38 17.61 7.57 18.16
CA PRO A 38 16.70 7.40 17.05
C PRO A 38 17.17 6.33 16.06
N ILE A 39 16.24 5.58 15.49
CA ILE A 39 16.52 4.60 14.44
C ILE A 39 16.12 5.19 13.08
N TYR A 40 17.07 5.21 12.15
CA TYR A 40 16.87 5.64 10.77
C TYR A 40 17.08 4.44 9.84
N ILE A 41 16.03 4.02 9.15
CA ILE A 41 16.10 3.01 8.09
C ILE A 41 16.22 3.74 6.77
N THR A 42 17.43 3.82 6.23
CA THR A 42 17.75 4.64 5.05
C THR A 42 17.31 4.00 3.73
N GLU A 43 17.27 2.66 3.68
CA GLU A 43 16.84 1.90 2.50
C GLU A 43 15.99 0.72 2.94
N TRP A 44 14.76 0.66 2.43
CA TRP A 44 13.83 -0.43 2.70
C TRP A 44 12.95 -0.75 1.51
N ASN A 45 12.59 -2.02 1.37
CA ASN A 45 11.63 -2.51 0.39
C ASN A 45 11.07 -3.87 0.80
N ASN A 46 9.97 -4.29 0.17
CA ASN A 46 9.38 -5.62 0.38
C ASN A 46 10.26 -6.78 -0.16
N THR A 47 11.21 -6.50 -1.04
CA THR A 47 12.15 -7.49 -1.59
C THR A 47 13.36 -6.78 -2.19
N ILE A 48 14.50 -7.47 -2.24
CA ILE A 48 15.67 -7.07 -3.02
C ILE A 48 15.59 -7.56 -4.47
N SER A 49 14.56 -8.35 -4.82
CA SER A 49 14.35 -8.82 -6.17
C SER A 49 13.82 -7.69 -7.04
N ASN A 50 14.58 -7.32 -8.03
CA ASN A 50 14.19 -6.40 -9.08
C ASN A 50 13.75 -7.24 -10.28
N ARG A 51 12.56 -7.08 -10.78
CA ARG A 51 11.88 -7.87 -11.83
C ARG A 51 10.84 -8.86 -11.31
N ASN A 52 10.32 -8.62 -10.12
CA ASN A 52 9.18 -9.36 -9.61
C ASN A 52 7.91 -8.50 -9.69
N TYR A 53 6.88 -8.95 -10.37
CA TYR A 53 5.61 -8.23 -10.53
C TYR A 53 4.85 -7.98 -9.22
N LEU A 54 5.26 -8.57 -8.11
CA LEU A 54 4.82 -8.15 -6.77
C LEU A 54 5.06 -6.67 -6.53
N ASN A 55 6.17 -6.13 -7.07
CA ASN A 55 6.52 -4.72 -6.95
C ASN A 55 5.57 -3.77 -7.70
N ASP A 56 4.83 -4.28 -8.68
CA ASP A 56 3.87 -3.51 -9.49
C ASP A 56 2.42 -3.73 -9.04
N SER A 57 2.20 -4.61 -8.06
CA SER A 57 0.88 -5.07 -7.65
C SER A 57 0.31 -4.29 -6.45
N CYS A 58 -1.01 -4.44 -6.24
CA CYS A 58 -1.70 -3.91 -5.06
C CYS A 58 -1.17 -4.52 -3.75
N PHE A 59 -0.62 -5.74 -3.77
CA PHE A 59 0.04 -6.33 -2.61
C PHE A 59 1.09 -5.39 -2.02
N ARG A 60 1.97 -4.81 -2.86
CA ARG A 60 3.02 -3.91 -2.37
C ARG A 60 2.44 -2.67 -1.70
N ALA A 61 1.32 -2.15 -2.19
CA ALA A 61 0.65 -1.01 -1.55
C ALA A 61 0.15 -1.36 -0.15
N ALA A 62 -0.58 -2.46 -0.02
CA ALA A 62 -1.09 -2.94 1.27
C ALA A 62 0.07 -3.32 2.23
N TYR A 63 1.13 -3.96 1.70
CA TYR A 63 2.35 -4.27 2.46
C TYR A 63 3.00 -3.01 3.03
N LEU A 64 3.21 -1.96 2.21
CA LEU A 64 3.81 -0.72 2.68
C LEU A 64 3.01 -0.09 3.81
N VAL A 65 1.68 0.02 3.64
CA VAL A 65 0.81 0.58 4.69
C VAL A 65 0.91 -0.24 5.97
N LYS A 66 0.80 -1.57 5.87
CA LYS A 66 0.86 -2.47 7.04
C LYS A 66 2.18 -2.39 7.77
N LYS A 67 3.30 -2.43 7.04
CA LYS A 67 4.63 -2.42 7.64
C LYS A 67 5.00 -1.07 8.23
N ILE A 68 4.67 0.03 7.56
CA ILE A 68 4.88 1.37 8.10
C ILE A 68 4.04 1.55 9.38
N GLU A 69 2.76 1.17 9.36
CA GLU A 69 1.88 1.25 10.54
C GLU A 69 2.47 0.49 11.73
N SER A 70 3.06 -0.70 11.49
CA SER A 70 3.53 -1.57 12.56
C SER A 70 4.84 -1.12 13.22
N ILE A 71 5.64 -0.25 12.57
CA ILE A 71 6.95 0.19 13.09
C ILE A 71 7.08 1.70 13.25
N ALA A 72 6.07 2.49 12.84
CA ALA A 72 6.14 3.95 12.78
C ALA A 72 6.45 4.62 14.13
N ASP A 73 6.05 4.02 15.24
CA ASP A 73 6.31 4.48 16.61
C ASP A 73 7.71 4.14 17.13
N GLN A 74 8.48 3.32 16.41
CA GLN A 74 9.79 2.82 16.82
C GLN A 74 10.94 3.37 15.97
N VAL A 75 10.65 3.97 14.82
CA VAL A 75 11.64 4.50 13.89
C VAL A 75 11.40 5.97 13.59
N GLU A 76 12.45 6.75 13.47
CA GLU A 76 12.37 8.18 13.12
C GLU A 76 12.20 8.40 11.62
N MET A 77 12.76 7.52 10.82
CA MET A 77 12.69 7.60 9.36
C MET A 77 12.70 6.21 8.72
N LEU A 78 11.90 6.06 7.66
CA LEU A 78 11.91 4.90 6.78
C LEU A 78 12.04 5.33 5.32
N GLY A 79 13.19 5.09 4.72
CA GLY A 79 13.48 5.39 3.32
C GLY A 79 13.01 4.27 2.39
N ILE A 80 11.98 4.51 1.58
CA ILE A 80 11.50 3.52 0.61
C ILE A 80 12.36 3.56 -0.65
N MET A 81 13.00 2.47 -0.98
CA MET A 81 13.73 2.30 -2.23
C MET A 81 12.79 1.80 -3.32
N SER A 82 12.63 2.47 -4.46
CA SER A 82 13.19 3.72 -4.95
C SER A 82 12.08 4.58 -5.58
N GLY A 83 12.42 5.81 -5.99
CA GLY A 83 11.44 6.72 -6.62
C GLY A 83 10.93 6.24 -7.97
N SER A 84 11.78 5.64 -8.83
CA SER A 84 11.38 5.13 -10.14
C SER A 84 12.15 3.87 -10.57
N ASP A 85 11.61 3.17 -11.58
CA ASP A 85 12.19 1.93 -12.11
C ASP A 85 13.45 2.13 -12.95
N TRP A 86 13.77 3.34 -13.35
CA TRP A 86 14.92 3.62 -14.23
C TRP A 86 16.29 3.36 -13.57
N VAL A 87 16.35 3.34 -12.26
CA VAL A 87 17.58 3.10 -11.47
C VAL A 87 18.06 1.65 -11.57
N SER A 88 17.19 0.77 -12.04
CA SER A 88 17.52 -0.64 -12.00
C SER A 88 18.28 -1.10 -13.24
N SER A 89 19.59 -1.15 -13.10
CA SER A 89 20.47 -2.11 -13.74
C SER A 89 20.31 -2.48 -15.23
N HIS A 90 21.35 -2.89 -15.74
CA HIS A 90 21.81 -3.50 -17.01
C HIS A 90 20.81 -4.26 -17.91
N MET A 91 19.56 -4.48 -17.51
CA MET A 91 18.57 -5.18 -18.34
C MET A 91 17.26 -4.40 -18.33
N ASP A 92 17.22 -3.35 -19.13
CA ASP A 92 15.98 -2.66 -19.44
C ASP A 92 15.01 -3.62 -20.12
N THR A 93 13.81 -3.68 -19.58
CA THR A 93 12.72 -4.38 -20.24
C THR A 93 11.93 -3.38 -21.08
N VAL A 94 11.42 -3.86 -22.21
CA VAL A 94 10.58 -3.04 -23.08
C VAL A 94 9.16 -2.83 -22.57
N GLY A 95 8.74 -3.62 -21.57
CA GLY A 95 7.40 -3.53 -20.99
C GLY A 95 7.15 -2.23 -20.21
N ILE A 96 5.89 -1.81 -20.12
CA ILE A 96 5.47 -0.62 -19.37
C ILE A 96 5.63 -0.82 -17.86
N VAL A 97 5.42 -2.04 -17.38
CA VAL A 97 5.77 -2.53 -16.05
C VAL A 97 6.72 -3.72 -16.18
N ASN A 98 7.64 -3.83 -15.27
CA ASN A 98 8.73 -4.79 -15.38
C ASN A 98 9.16 -5.42 -14.04
N GLY A 99 8.36 -5.28 -13.00
CA GLY A 99 8.70 -5.78 -11.66
C GLY A 99 9.79 -4.97 -10.95
N GLY A 100 10.07 -3.76 -11.42
CA GLY A 100 11.04 -2.87 -10.77
C GLY A 100 10.57 -2.39 -9.40
N ILE A 101 11.50 -1.96 -8.55
CA ILE A 101 11.22 -1.54 -7.17
C ILE A 101 10.78 -0.09 -7.03
N GLY A 102 10.72 0.69 -8.11
CA GLY A 102 10.29 2.09 -8.10
C GLY A 102 8.85 2.29 -7.64
N LEU A 103 8.53 3.49 -7.17
CA LEU A 103 7.15 3.95 -6.98
C LEU A 103 6.49 4.34 -8.31
N LEU A 104 7.31 4.74 -9.28
CA LEU A 104 6.92 5.08 -10.64
C LEU A 104 7.54 4.09 -11.62
N THR A 105 6.83 3.80 -12.71
CA THR A 105 7.43 3.11 -13.86
C THR A 105 8.42 4.03 -14.58
N LYS A 106 9.23 3.47 -15.51
CA LYS A 106 10.09 4.26 -16.40
C LYS A 106 9.31 5.30 -17.24
N ASP A 107 8.04 5.03 -17.53
CA ASP A 107 7.15 5.91 -18.26
C ASP A 107 6.33 6.85 -17.32
N THR A 108 6.81 7.05 -16.09
CA THR A 108 6.22 7.92 -15.05
C THR A 108 4.80 7.55 -14.62
N ILE A 109 4.36 6.32 -14.85
CA ILE A 109 3.07 5.84 -14.36
C ILE A 109 3.21 5.52 -12.87
N ARG A 110 2.27 6.01 -12.08
CA ARG A 110 2.21 5.74 -10.65
C ARG A 110 1.82 4.28 -10.42
N LYS A 111 2.62 3.59 -9.61
CA LYS A 111 2.32 2.22 -9.19
C LYS A 111 1.43 2.22 -7.93
N PRO A 112 0.80 1.09 -7.57
CA PRO A 112 0.06 0.96 -6.31
C PRO A 112 0.83 1.45 -5.08
N ALA A 113 2.11 1.15 -4.98
CA ALA A 113 3.00 1.58 -3.90
C ALA A 113 3.13 3.12 -3.78
N TYR A 114 3.06 3.86 -4.89
CA TYR A 114 3.03 5.34 -4.87
C TYR A 114 1.81 5.84 -4.08
N PHE A 115 0.65 5.24 -4.33
CA PHE A 115 -0.59 5.66 -3.66
C PHE A 115 -0.63 5.27 -2.20
N ALA A 116 0.05 4.19 -1.79
CA ALA A 116 0.23 3.89 -0.38
C ALA A 116 0.94 5.04 0.35
N VAL A 117 2.04 5.54 -0.21
CA VAL A 117 2.77 6.69 0.34
C VAL A 117 1.92 7.97 0.27
N ASP A 118 1.24 8.22 -0.85
CA ASP A 118 0.35 9.38 -1.00
C ASP A 118 -0.79 9.37 0.04
N PHE A 119 -1.37 8.22 0.33
CA PHE A 119 -2.44 8.08 1.32
C PHE A 119 -1.94 8.27 2.76
N LEU A 120 -0.79 7.67 3.09
CA LEU A 120 -0.15 7.85 4.40
C LEU A 120 0.18 9.33 4.65
N ASN A 121 0.69 10.04 3.65
CA ASN A 121 1.01 11.48 3.75
C ASN A 121 -0.23 12.39 3.91
N GLN A 122 -1.42 11.90 3.65
CA GLN A 122 -2.67 12.66 3.81
C GLN A 122 -3.31 12.49 5.18
N LEU A 123 -2.84 11.54 5.99
CA LEU A 123 -3.32 11.35 7.35
C LEU A 123 -3.13 12.62 8.20
N GLY A 124 -3.95 12.75 9.23
CA GLY A 124 -3.90 13.88 10.14
C GLY A 124 -2.91 13.68 11.28
N GLU A 125 -2.64 14.76 12.00
CA GLU A 125 -1.66 14.83 13.08
C GLU A 125 -2.11 14.09 14.35
N TYR A 126 -3.43 13.92 14.53
CA TYR A 126 -4.00 13.29 15.70
C TYR A 126 -4.52 11.90 15.39
N LEU A 127 -3.88 10.87 15.93
CA LEU A 127 -4.39 9.50 15.85
C LEU A 127 -5.63 9.38 16.73
N LEU A 128 -6.77 8.99 16.15
CA LEU A 128 -8.01 8.74 16.87
C LEU A 128 -8.16 7.27 17.24
N ASP A 129 -7.90 6.39 16.25
CA ASP A 129 -7.98 4.95 16.44
C ASP A 129 -7.17 4.22 15.37
N LYS A 130 -6.74 3.00 15.66
CA LYS A 130 -6.10 2.10 14.68
C LYS A 130 -6.40 0.64 14.99
N GLY A 131 -6.50 -0.16 13.95
CA GLY A 131 -6.73 -1.60 14.04
C GLY A 131 -6.01 -2.38 12.94
N GLN A 132 -6.29 -3.65 12.85
CA GLN A 132 -5.58 -4.56 11.94
C GLN A 132 -5.61 -4.09 10.46
N ASN A 133 -6.70 -3.43 10.05
CA ASN A 133 -6.96 -3.05 8.66
C ASN A 133 -7.31 -1.57 8.48
N TYR A 134 -7.08 -0.73 9.48
CA TYR A 134 -7.41 0.70 9.39
C TYR A 134 -6.55 1.57 10.32
N ILE A 135 -6.44 2.85 9.93
CA ILE A 135 -5.89 3.95 10.73
C ILE A 135 -6.86 5.11 10.60
N VAL A 136 -7.34 5.65 11.72
CA VAL A 136 -8.23 6.83 11.77
C VAL A 136 -7.47 7.98 12.38
N THR A 137 -7.41 9.09 11.66
CA THR A 137 -6.74 10.31 12.12
C THR A 137 -7.62 11.53 11.94
N ARG A 138 -7.30 12.60 12.66
CA ARG A 138 -7.94 13.92 12.56
C ARG A 138 -6.91 15.00 12.32
N LYS A 139 -7.23 15.96 11.46
CA LYS A 139 -6.43 17.18 11.27
C LYS A 139 -6.84 18.27 12.23
N GLU A 140 -5.99 19.29 12.37
CA GLU A 140 -6.35 20.53 13.09
C GLU A 140 -7.61 21.19 12.54
N SER A 141 -7.90 21.03 11.25
CA SER A 141 -9.14 21.50 10.59
C SER A 141 -10.40 20.74 10.98
N GLU A 142 -10.31 19.76 11.88
CA GLU A 142 -11.37 18.82 12.28
C GLU A 142 -11.75 17.79 11.19
N ASP A 143 -11.07 17.79 10.06
CA ASP A 143 -11.27 16.79 9.01
C ASP A 143 -10.76 15.42 9.46
N ILE A 144 -11.56 14.38 9.26
CA ILE A 144 -11.20 13.00 9.60
C ILE A 144 -10.69 12.27 8.36
N TYR A 145 -9.58 11.58 8.51
CA TYR A 145 -9.00 10.72 7.49
C TYR A 145 -8.95 9.28 7.98
N ILE A 146 -9.45 8.36 7.17
CA ILE A 146 -9.42 6.93 7.44
C ILE A 146 -8.66 6.27 6.30
N LEU A 147 -7.54 5.65 6.62
CA LEU A 147 -6.82 4.77 5.70
C LEU A 147 -7.21 3.34 6.03
N CYS A 148 -8.02 2.73 5.16
CA CYS A 148 -8.34 1.31 5.23
C CYS A 148 -7.42 0.54 4.30
N PHE A 149 -6.98 -0.65 4.72
CA PHE A 149 -6.09 -1.48 3.92
C PHE A 149 -6.30 -2.96 4.23
N TYR A 150 -6.19 -3.80 3.21
CA TYR A 150 -6.24 -5.24 3.38
C TYR A 150 -4.93 -5.86 2.94
N TYR A 151 -4.17 -6.35 3.90
CA TYR A 151 -2.91 -7.05 3.70
C TYR A 151 -3.09 -8.54 3.95
N SER A 152 -2.74 -9.37 2.96
CA SER A 152 -2.71 -10.83 3.06
C SER A 152 -1.32 -11.33 2.73
N TRP A 153 -0.82 -12.27 3.54
CA TRP A 153 0.51 -12.85 3.38
C TRP A 153 0.54 -13.96 2.32
N PHE A 154 1.72 -14.44 2.06
CA PHE A 154 1.95 -15.50 1.09
C PHE A 154 1.57 -16.87 1.65
N ARG A 155 0.96 -17.69 0.81
CA ARG A 155 0.74 -19.11 1.12
C ARG A 155 2.08 -19.82 1.30
N ARG A 156 2.13 -20.81 2.18
CA ARG A 156 3.32 -21.64 2.39
C ARG A 156 3.85 -22.25 1.09
N SER A 157 2.98 -22.65 0.18
CA SER A 157 3.33 -23.20 -1.13
C SER A 157 4.13 -22.23 -2.00
N TYR A 158 3.95 -20.91 -1.83
CA TYR A 158 4.74 -19.89 -2.54
C TYR A 158 6.23 -19.99 -2.21
N PHE A 159 6.57 -20.23 -0.94
CA PHE A 159 7.97 -20.34 -0.50
C PHE A 159 8.65 -21.65 -0.90
N LEU A 160 7.86 -22.66 -1.30
CA LEU A 160 8.36 -23.95 -1.76
C LEU A 160 8.69 -23.98 -3.27
N GLN A 161 8.30 -22.93 -4.00
CA GLN A 161 8.58 -22.86 -5.43
C GLN A 161 10.03 -22.43 -5.68
N GLU A 162 10.65 -23.01 -6.70
CA GLU A 162 12.01 -22.66 -7.10
C GLU A 162 12.08 -21.36 -7.87
N GLU A 163 11.02 -21.02 -8.63
CA GLU A 163 10.93 -19.83 -9.46
C GLU A 163 9.96 -18.81 -8.86
N ASP A 164 10.16 -17.52 -9.18
CA ASP A 164 9.23 -16.47 -8.87
C ASP A 164 7.91 -16.66 -9.62
N VAL A 165 6.78 -16.52 -8.90
CA VAL A 165 5.46 -16.62 -9.51
C VAL A 165 5.18 -15.38 -10.35
N ASP A 166 4.81 -15.62 -11.61
CA ASP A 166 4.34 -14.56 -12.48
C ASP A 166 2.88 -14.18 -12.15
N LEU A 167 2.70 -13.09 -11.42
CA LEU A 167 1.38 -12.59 -11.02
C LEU A 167 0.43 -12.28 -12.18
N ARG A 168 0.96 -12.10 -13.38
CA ARG A 168 0.12 -11.93 -14.59
C ARG A 168 -0.67 -13.19 -14.94
N LYS A 169 -0.15 -14.35 -14.55
CA LYS A 169 -0.72 -15.67 -14.87
C LYS A 169 -1.51 -16.26 -13.71
N CYS A 170 -1.12 -16.04 -12.47
CA CYS A 170 -1.67 -16.78 -11.34
C CYS A 170 -1.54 -16.01 -10.00
N SER A 171 -2.42 -15.04 -9.75
CA SER A 171 -2.42 -14.30 -8.47
C SER A 171 -3.07 -15.09 -7.33
N SER A 172 -4.10 -15.89 -7.61
CA SER A 172 -4.87 -16.60 -6.58
C SER A 172 -4.13 -17.74 -5.87
N MET A 173 -2.98 -18.18 -6.42
CA MET A 173 -2.16 -19.23 -5.80
C MET A 173 -1.07 -18.69 -4.88
N VAL A 174 -0.93 -17.38 -4.78
CA VAL A 174 0.20 -16.73 -4.10
C VAL A 174 -0.14 -16.39 -2.65
N PHE A 175 -1.35 -15.92 -2.37
CA PHE A 175 -1.74 -15.36 -1.09
C PHE A 175 -2.64 -16.29 -0.26
N GLU A 176 -2.60 -16.15 1.08
CA GLU A 176 -3.30 -17.05 2.00
C GLU A 176 -4.82 -16.87 1.94
N ASP A 177 -5.29 -15.65 2.13
CA ASP A 177 -6.71 -15.34 2.18
C ASP A 177 -7.07 -14.29 1.14
N GLU A 178 -8.19 -14.51 0.47
CA GLU A 178 -8.76 -13.62 -0.53
C GLU A 178 -10.25 -13.33 -0.25
N SER A 179 -10.75 -13.63 0.96
CA SER A 179 -12.10 -13.26 1.38
C SER A 179 -12.16 -11.78 1.73
N PRO A 180 -13.21 -11.03 1.33
CA PRO A 180 -13.33 -9.61 1.67
C PRO A 180 -13.32 -9.35 3.18
N VAL A 181 -12.71 -8.24 3.60
CA VAL A 181 -12.70 -7.76 4.98
C VAL A 181 -13.81 -6.72 5.15
N HIS A 182 -14.62 -6.88 6.20
CA HIS A 182 -15.69 -5.96 6.57
C HIS A 182 -15.28 -5.12 7.77
N LEU A 183 -15.40 -3.80 7.64
CA LEU A 183 -15.12 -2.83 8.71
C LEU A 183 -16.38 -1.99 8.96
N ASP A 184 -16.76 -1.88 10.22
CA ASP A 184 -17.85 -1.03 10.69
C ASP A 184 -17.27 0.10 11.54
N PHE A 185 -17.52 1.35 11.15
CA PHE A 185 -17.10 2.54 11.87
C PHE A 185 -18.31 3.24 12.48
N HIS A 186 -18.19 3.62 13.74
CA HIS A 186 -19.16 4.42 14.46
C HIS A 186 -18.48 5.69 14.98
N PHE A 187 -18.89 6.84 14.48
CA PHE A 187 -18.37 8.14 14.89
C PHE A 187 -19.38 8.83 15.77
N GLU A 188 -18.92 9.32 16.91
CA GLU A 188 -19.71 10.09 17.87
C GLU A 188 -19.21 11.54 17.98
N ASN A 189 -20.01 12.38 18.63
CA ASN A 189 -19.67 13.79 18.88
C ASN A 189 -19.43 14.61 17.62
N LEU A 190 -20.10 14.27 16.53
CA LEU A 190 -20.08 15.05 15.32
C LEU A 190 -20.88 16.36 15.51
N LYS A 191 -20.58 17.35 14.66
CA LYS A 191 -21.24 18.64 14.72
C LYS A 191 -22.73 18.47 14.43
N GLU A 192 -23.56 18.90 15.37
CA GLU A 192 -25.01 18.86 15.25
C GLU A 192 -25.51 19.56 13.98
N SER A 193 -26.47 18.93 13.30
CA SER A 193 -27.04 19.42 12.03
C SER A 193 -26.01 19.68 10.92
N GLY A 194 -24.80 19.13 11.05
CA GLY A 194 -23.74 19.23 10.04
C GLY A 194 -24.05 18.43 8.80
N GLU A 195 -23.71 18.97 7.63
CA GLU A 195 -23.68 18.21 6.37
C GLU A 195 -22.24 17.73 6.13
N TYR A 196 -22.04 16.40 6.26
CA TYR A 196 -20.74 15.78 6.07
C TYR A 196 -20.59 15.23 4.67
N TYR A 197 -19.41 15.44 4.10
CA TYR A 197 -18.99 14.90 2.82
C TYR A 197 -17.98 13.81 3.05
N LEU A 198 -18.18 12.66 2.42
CA LEU A 198 -17.28 11.50 2.45
C LEU A 198 -16.69 11.33 1.07
N LYS A 199 -15.40 11.60 0.92
CA LYS A 199 -14.65 11.31 -0.30
C LYS A 199 -13.84 10.04 -0.09
N LYS A 200 -14.14 8.99 -0.85
CA LYS A 200 -13.39 7.73 -0.83
C LYS A 200 -12.56 7.60 -2.10
N ARG A 201 -11.25 7.41 -1.95
CA ARG A 201 -10.33 7.03 -3.01
C ARG A 201 -9.96 5.56 -2.84
N THR A 202 -10.23 4.74 -3.83
CA THR A 202 -10.04 3.29 -3.77
C THR A 202 -9.03 2.84 -4.82
N LEU A 203 -8.04 2.07 -4.38
CA LEU A 203 -7.09 1.36 -5.22
C LEU A 203 -7.16 -0.14 -4.91
N ASN A 204 -7.46 -0.93 -5.91
CA ASN A 204 -7.49 -2.38 -5.82
C ASN A 204 -7.19 -3.03 -7.18
N ARG A 205 -7.31 -4.35 -7.28
CA ARG A 205 -7.04 -5.08 -8.54
C ARG A 205 -7.96 -4.67 -9.70
N GLN A 206 -9.17 -4.16 -9.42
CA GLN A 206 -10.14 -3.72 -10.41
C GLN A 206 -9.98 -2.24 -10.76
N ASN A 207 -9.38 -1.45 -9.88
CA ASN A 207 -9.35 0.00 -9.97
C ASN A 207 -7.94 0.56 -9.75
N GLY A 208 -7.36 1.14 -10.79
CA GLY A 208 -6.18 2.00 -10.70
C GLY A 208 -4.83 1.29 -10.57
N SER A 209 -4.78 -0.04 -10.57
CA SER A 209 -3.52 -0.79 -10.55
C SER A 209 -2.95 -0.94 -11.94
N ILE A 210 -1.79 -0.33 -12.21
CA ILE A 210 -1.14 -0.39 -13.54
C ILE A 210 -0.91 -1.83 -14.02
N LEU A 211 -0.54 -2.75 -13.14
CA LEU A 211 -0.33 -4.16 -13.50
C LEU A 211 -1.63 -4.78 -14.03
N ASN A 212 -2.76 -4.50 -13.39
CA ASN A 212 -4.06 -5.02 -13.77
C ASN A 212 -4.64 -4.27 -14.97
N GLU A 213 -4.43 -2.96 -15.07
CA GLU A 213 -4.83 -2.16 -16.24
C GLU A 213 -4.07 -2.61 -17.50
N TRP A 214 -2.77 -2.87 -17.38
CA TRP A 214 -1.98 -3.44 -18.48
C TRP A 214 -2.46 -4.85 -18.87
N GLY A 215 -3.00 -5.61 -17.94
CA GLY A 215 -3.62 -6.91 -18.20
C GLY A 215 -4.80 -6.83 -19.17
N LYS A 216 -5.55 -5.72 -19.19
CA LYS A 216 -6.62 -5.46 -20.17
C LYS A 216 -6.09 -5.30 -21.61
N PHE A 217 -4.81 -4.97 -21.76
CA PHE A 217 -4.05 -4.96 -23.02
C PHE A 217 -3.33 -6.29 -23.28
N GLN A 218 -3.72 -7.37 -22.62
CA GLN A 218 -3.10 -8.70 -22.74
C GLN A 218 -1.59 -8.70 -22.49
N TYR A 219 -1.11 -7.77 -21.67
CA TYR A 219 0.30 -7.54 -21.37
C TYR A 219 1.16 -7.26 -22.61
N ASP A 220 0.57 -6.62 -23.63
CA ASP A 220 1.30 -6.25 -24.85
C ASP A 220 2.45 -5.30 -24.52
N ILE A 221 3.62 -5.59 -25.07
CA ILE A 221 4.84 -4.77 -24.93
C ILE A 221 4.95 -3.69 -26.01
N LYS A 222 4.15 -3.81 -27.08
CA LYS A 222 4.17 -2.88 -28.24
C LYS A 222 3.11 -1.79 -28.10
N LEU A 223 3.05 -1.16 -26.94
CA LEU A 223 2.11 -0.08 -26.67
C LEU A 223 2.46 1.18 -27.46
N THR A 224 1.43 1.83 -28.00
CA THR A 224 1.57 3.15 -28.62
C THR A 224 1.69 4.25 -27.55
N ARG A 225 2.12 5.45 -27.94
CA ARG A 225 2.14 6.61 -27.04
C ARG A 225 0.74 6.96 -26.49
N GLN A 226 -0.32 6.69 -27.24
CA GLN A 226 -1.69 6.91 -26.81
C GLN A 226 -2.09 5.90 -25.74
N ASP A 227 -1.72 4.62 -25.91
CA ASP A 227 -1.96 3.58 -24.91
C ASP A 227 -1.26 3.89 -23.59
N VAL A 228 0.01 4.32 -23.67
CA VAL A 228 0.77 4.74 -22.47
C VAL A 228 0.08 5.91 -21.76
N LYS A 229 -0.35 6.94 -22.54
CA LYS A 229 -1.10 8.07 -21.98
C LYS A 229 -2.42 7.65 -21.34
N TYR A 230 -3.13 6.74 -21.96
CA TYR A 230 -4.36 6.18 -21.43
C TYR A 230 -4.09 5.46 -20.11
N LEU A 231 -3.10 4.57 -20.07
CA LEU A 231 -2.69 3.85 -18.87
C LEU A 231 -2.23 4.80 -17.75
N GLN A 232 -1.52 5.89 -18.06
CA GLN A 232 -1.18 6.94 -17.10
C GLN A 232 -2.43 7.55 -16.45
N GLY A 233 -3.49 7.77 -17.23
CA GLY A 233 -4.74 8.37 -16.77
C GLY A 233 -5.57 7.45 -15.87
N ILE A 234 -5.66 6.17 -16.23
CA ILE A 234 -6.51 5.19 -15.51
C ILE A 234 -5.80 4.50 -14.35
N SER A 235 -4.46 4.50 -14.33
CA SER A 235 -3.68 3.96 -13.21
C SER A 235 -3.66 4.93 -12.03
N SER A 236 -4.85 5.18 -11.48
CA SER A 236 -5.10 6.09 -10.37
C SER A 236 -6.29 5.59 -9.55
N PRO A 237 -6.29 5.79 -8.23
CA PRO A 237 -7.42 5.41 -7.40
C PRO A 237 -8.73 6.03 -7.90
N THR A 238 -9.78 5.25 -7.93
CA THR A 238 -11.11 5.78 -8.23
C THR A 238 -11.61 6.65 -7.09
N LEU A 239 -12.30 7.74 -7.43
CA LEU A 239 -12.87 8.67 -6.47
C LEU A 239 -14.40 8.52 -6.46
N SER A 240 -14.98 8.32 -5.27
CA SER A 240 -16.40 8.46 -5.02
C SER A 240 -16.66 9.52 -3.95
N GLN A 241 -17.83 10.13 -4.00
CA GLN A 241 -18.27 11.10 -2.98
C GLN A 241 -19.72 10.83 -2.60
N SER A 242 -19.99 10.83 -1.32
CA SER A 242 -21.33 10.80 -0.74
C SER A 242 -21.53 11.94 0.25
N ARG A 243 -22.79 12.17 0.62
CA ARG A 243 -23.17 13.18 1.63
C ARG A 243 -24.03 12.51 2.69
N VAL A 244 -23.77 12.85 3.93
CA VAL A 244 -24.56 12.40 5.08
C VAL A 244 -24.91 13.61 5.93
N LYS A 245 -26.19 13.73 6.29
CA LYS A 245 -26.65 14.72 7.26
C LYS A 245 -26.72 14.08 8.64
N VAL A 246 -26.04 14.69 9.59
CA VAL A 246 -26.16 14.32 10.99
C VAL A 246 -27.45 14.91 11.54
N ILE A 247 -28.33 14.06 12.09
CA ILE A 247 -29.63 14.46 12.63
C ILE A 247 -29.40 15.11 14.00
N SER A 248 -30.15 16.20 14.27
CA SER A 248 -30.11 16.86 15.57
C SER A 248 -30.48 15.88 16.70
N GLY A 249 -29.61 15.80 17.71
CA GLY A 249 -29.77 14.94 18.89
C GLY A 249 -29.11 13.56 18.78
N ASP A 250 -28.65 13.15 17.61
CA ASP A 250 -27.93 11.88 17.43
C ASP A 250 -26.41 12.10 17.36
N ASN A 251 -25.94 13.12 16.66
CA ASN A 251 -24.52 13.50 16.52
C ASN A 251 -23.56 12.35 16.15
N THR A 252 -24.09 11.31 15.50
CA THR A 252 -23.35 10.10 15.11
C THR A 252 -23.33 9.88 13.62
N LEU A 253 -22.37 9.09 13.16
CA LEU A 253 -22.26 8.63 11.76
C LEU A 253 -21.79 7.18 11.77
N ASP A 254 -22.62 6.31 11.17
CA ASP A 254 -22.25 4.93 10.90
C ASP A 254 -21.77 4.77 9.46
N MET A 255 -20.67 4.05 9.30
CA MET A 255 -20.10 3.78 7.98
C MET A 255 -19.57 2.35 7.89
N LYS A 256 -19.95 1.66 6.80
CA LYS A 256 -19.45 0.33 6.49
C LYS A 256 -18.48 0.38 5.32
N VAL A 257 -17.36 -0.32 5.45
CA VAL A 257 -16.35 -0.46 4.40
C VAL A 257 -16.10 -1.94 4.16
N VAL A 258 -16.14 -2.33 2.91
CA VAL A 258 -15.70 -3.67 2.47
C VAL A 258 -14.43 -3.48 1.68
N LEU A 259 -13.40 -4.26 2.01
CA LEU A 259 -12.11 -4.25 1.36
C LEU A 259 -11.90 -5.54 0.60
N GLU A 260 -11.58 -5.41 -0.68
CA GLU A 260 -11.09 -6.51 -1.49
C GLU A 260 -9.61 -6.82 -1.16
N PRO A 261 -9.13 -8.03 -1.48
CA PRO A 261 -7.75 -8.41 -1.21
C PRO A 261 -6.74 -7.42 -1.78
N HIS A 262 -5.82 -6.96 -0.91
CA HIS A 262 -4.80 -5.94 -1.19
C HIS A 262 -5.36 -4.57 -1.60
N GLU A 263 -6.62 -4.29 -1.28
CA GLU A 263 -7.18 -2.94 -1.42
C GLU A 263 -6.56 -1.99 -0.40
N ILE A 264 -6.29 -0.76 -0.85
CA ILE A 264 -6.10 0.40 0.01
C ILE A 264 -7.14 1.45 -0.33
N SER A 265 -7.76 2.04 0.68
CA SER A 265 -8.78 3.08 0.50
C SER A 265 -8.56 4.21 1.48
N LEU A 266 -8.46 5.44 0.97
CA LEU A 266 -8.43 6.65 1.79
C LEU A 266 -9.80 7.32 1.78
N ILE A 267 -10.38 7.49 2.97
CA ILE A 267 -11.66 8.15 3.16
C ILE A 267 -11.41 9.46 3.90
N HIS A 268 -11.84 10.56 3.31
CA HIS A 268 -11.81 11.91 3.88
C HIS A 268 -13.23 12.33 4.24
N ILE A 269 -13.47 12.55 5.52
CA ILE A 269 -14.75 13.03 6.07
C ILE A 269 -14.56 14.47 6.51
N PHE A 270 -15.37 15.38 5.98
CA PHE A 270 -15.31 16.79 6.29
C PHE A 270 -16.69 17.44 6.28
N CYS A 271 -16.89 18.44 7.13
CA CYS A 271 -18.11 19.25 7.17
C CYS A 271 -17.89 20.53 6.35
N ARG A 272 -18.76 20.81 5.40
CA ARG A 272 -18.77 22.13 4.74
C ARG A 272 -19.37 23.18 5.69
N LYS A 273 -18.65 24.28 5.84
CA LYS A 273 -19.12 25.48 6.52
C LYS A 273 -20.14 26.23 5.67
#